data_082814c34e494e9428b6b20c5426cde3
#
_entry.id   082814c34e494e9428b6b20c5426cde3
#
_cell.length_a   1.000
_cell.length_b   1.000
_cell.length_c   1.000
_cell.angle_alpha   90.00
_cell.angle_beta   90.00
_cell.angle_gamma   90.00
#
_symmetry.space_group_name_H-M   'P 1'
#
loop_
_entity.id
_entity.type
_entity.pdbx_description
1 polymer ?
#
loop_
_entity_poly.entity_id
_entity_poly.type
_entity_poly.pdbx_seq_one_letter_code
_entity_poly.pdbx_strand_id
1 'polypeptide(L)'
;YELTHILAANQDHIELCGVGLPETKLNVPITLTNLANPDQAIWQRLGSIRYKFKKTRISQPDAINLHFALYSFPIMDLLPKGVPITFNFHGPWASETQQETVNNQLIVVLKRRLIEQSTYNRCDRFIVLSKAFGNILHQQYQIPWQKIHIIPGGVNIHRFQPNLSPQAARQQLNWPENRRILFTSRRLVQRVGIDKLLQALAIIKPQIPDVWLAIAGRGYLQATLQQQVKELELEDNVKFLGFLPDAQLPLAYQAAELTVMPSQAFEGFGLAIIESLACGTPVLCTPIGGMPEILSPFSPDLITTSSAAPAIAEKLAQILLGNLSIPSRESCRQYAVNNFDWQQIAQKVRRVLLA
;
A
#
# COMPACT_ATOMS: atom_id res chain seq x y z
N TYR A 1 10.18 -7.07 1.76
CA TYR A 1 10.70 -7.64 3.02
C TYR A 1 9.95 -8.94 3.39
N GLU A 2 8.64 -8.92 3.68
CA GLU A 2 7.88 -10.13 4.08
C GLU A 2 7.98 -11.25 3.04
N LEU A 3 7.73 -10.96 1.75
CA LEU A 3 7.85 -11.94 0.67
C LEU A 3 9.23 -12.61 0.66
N THR A 4 10.30 -11.80 0.75
CA THR A 4 11.68 -12.29 0.69
C THR A 4 11.99 -13.23 1.87
N HIS A 5 11.51 -12.88 3.07
CA HIS A 5 11.69 -13.72 4.26
C HIS A 5 10.95 -15.06 4.16
N ILE A 6 9.73 -15.05 3.63
CA ILE A 6 8.93 -16.28 3.49
C ILE A 6 9.52 -17.19 2.42
N LEU A 7 9.96 -16.64 1.29
CA LEU A 7 10.63 -17.42 0.26
C LEU A 7 11.91 -18.06 0.80
N ALA A 8 12.73 -17.29 1.54
CA ALA A 8 13.94 -17.81 2.17
C ALA A 8 13.65 -18.88 3.24
N ALA A 9 12.60 -18.70 4.05
CA ALA A 9 12.15 -19.71 5.01
C ALA A 9 11.69 -21.01 4.34
N ASN A 10 11.22 -20.93 3.08
CA ASN A 10 10.85 -22.08 2.25
C ASN A 10 12.05 -22.67 1.45
N GLN A 11 13.28 -22.43 1.92
CA GLN A 11 14.54 -22.94 1.37
C GLN A 11 14.96 -22.32 0.01
N ASP A 12 14.34 -21.26 -0.46
CA ASP A 12 14.84 -20.50 -1.60
C ASP A 12 16.08 -19.69 -1.16
N HIS A 13 17.15 -19.71 -1.96
CA HIS A 13 18.30 -18.84 -1.76
C HIS A 13 18.04 -17.47 -2.42
N ILE A 14 18.06 -16.41 -1.62
CA ILE A 14 17.69 -15.06 -2.07
C ILE A 14 18.91 -14.14 -2.06
N GLU A 15 19.24 -13.58 -3.22
CA GLU A 15 20.16 -12.44 -3.34
C GLU A 15 19.36 -11.14 -3.52
N LEU A 16 19.31 -10.31 -2.47
CA LEU A 16 18.57 -9.05 -2.47
C LEU A 16 19.53 -7.88 -2.72
N CYS A 17 19.43 -7.28 -3.90
CA CYS A 17 20.17 -6.09 -4.28
C CYS A 17 19.27 -4.86 -4.19
N GLY A 18 19.69 -3.82 -3.48
CA GLY A 18 18.86 -2.64 -3.28
C GLY A 18 19.62 -1.39 -2.86
N VAL A 19 18.87 -0.33 -2.60
CA VAL A 19 19.37 0.96 -2.11
C VAL A 19 18.96 1.17 -0.67
N GLY A 20 19.91 1.55 0.18
CA GLY A 20 19.63 1.77 1.61
C GLY A 20 19.31 0.50 2.39
N LEU A 21 19.79 -0.65 1.93
CA LEU A 21 19.63 -1.90 2.67
C LEU A 21 20.47 -1.89 3.94
N PRO A 22 19.96 -2.49 5.05
CA PRO A 22 20.72 -2.60 6.29
C PRO A 22 21.96 -3.49 6.08
N GLU A 23 23.01 -3.19 6.82
CA GLU A 23 24.25 -3.99 6.81
C GLU A 23 24.19 -5.23 7.73
N THR A 24 23.07 -5.42 8.43
CA THR A 24 22.88 -6.51 9.38
C THR A 24 22.67 -7.84 8.65
N LYS A 25 23.39 -8.87 9.10
CA LYS A 25 23.10 -10.26 8.67
C LYS A 25 21.73 -10.67 9.18
N LEU A 26 20.90 -11.14 8.28
CA LEU A 26 19.60 -11.71 8.62
C LEU A 26 19.78 -13.19 9.02
N ASN A 27 18.98 -13.67 9.97
CA ASN A 27 19.00 -15.07 10.41
C ASN A 27 18.27 -16.02 9.42
N VAL A 28 18.26 -15.66 8.15
CA VAL A 28 17.63 -16.40 7.06
C VAL A 28 18.58 -16.41 5.85
N PRO A 29 18.49 -17.34 4.91
CA PRO A 29 19.39 -17.47 3.76
C PRO A 29 19.15 -16.36 2.71
N ILE A 30 19.29 -15.11 3.15
CA ILE A 30 19.20 -13.91 2.30
C ILE A 30 20.55 -13.22 2.29
N THR A 31 21.14 -13.08 1.11
CA THR A 31 22.33 -12.27 0.90
C THR A 31 21.91 -10.84 0.54
N LEU A 32 22.33 -9.86 1.35
CA LEU A 32 22.03 -8.43 1.11
C LEU A 32 23.19 -7.74 0.41
N THR A 33 22.92 -7.04 -0.68
CA THR A 33 23.88 -6.20 -1.39
C THR A 33 23.36 -4.77 -1.49
N ASN A 34 23.94 -3.85 -0.71
CA ASN A 34 23.58 -2.43 -0.76
C ASN A 34 24.29 -1.73 -1.91
N LEU A 35 23.56 -1.40 -2.96
CA LEU A 35 24.08 -0.84 -4.20
C LEU A 35 24.33 0.67 -4.14
N ALA A 36 23.62 1.42 -3.27
CA ALA A 36 23.81 2.87 -3.13
C ALA A 36 23.27 3.38 -1.79
N ASN A 37 23.75 4.56 -1.37
CA ASN A 37 23.18 5.29 -0.25
C ASN A 37 21.93 6.08 -0.71
N PRO A 38 20.78 6.01 0.00
CA PRO A 38 19.57 6.76 -0.34
C PRO A 38 19.73 8.29 -0.28
N ASP A 39 20.69 8.80 0.49
CA ASP A 39 20.95 10.25 0.64
C ASP A 39 21.78 10.85 -0.52
N GLN A 40 22.35 10.03 -1.39
CA GLN A 40 23.07 10.51 -2.58
C GLN A 40 22.12 11.17 -3.59
N ALA A 41 22.62 12.13 -4.34
CA ALA A 41 21.91 12.68 -5.50
C ALA A 41 21.56 11.56 -6.50
N ILE A 42 20.42 11.69 -7.17
CA ILE A 42 19.88 10.62 -8.03
C ILE A 42 20.88 10.10 -9.06
N TRP A 43 21.64 10.98 -9.72
CA TRP A 43 22.62 10.60 -10.73
C TRP A 43 23.81 9.83 -10.15
N GLN A 44 24.27 10.22 -8.96
CA GLN A 44 25.32 9.51 -8.22
C GLN A 44 24.83 8.13 -7.80
N ARG A 45 23.58 8.06 -7.35
CA ARG A 45 22.91 6.82 -6.95
C ARG A 45 22.82 5.83 -8.10
N LEU A 46 22.35 6.26 -9.27
CA LEU A 46 22.26 5.41 -10.47
C LEU A 46 23.64 4.93 -10.95
N GLY A 47 24.65 5.81 -10.91
CA GLY A 47 26.05 5.44 -11.20
C GLY A 47 26.59 4.40 -10.22
N SER A 48 26.36 4.59 -8.91
CA SER A 48 26.76 3.65 -7.86
C SER A 48 26.09 2.29 -8.03
N ILE A 49 24.78 2.26 -8.33
CA ILE A 49 24.04 1.03 -8.61
C ILE A 49 24.72 0.24 -9.72
N ARG A 50 24.93 0.87 -10.89
CA ARG A 50 25.56 0.22 -12.03
C ARG A 50 26.98 -0.28 -11.72
N TYR A 51 27.78 0.54 -11.08
CA TYR A 51 29.18 0.21 -10.74
C TYR A 51 29.25 -0.97 -9.76
N LYS A 52 28.50 -0.90 -8.66
CA LYS A 52 28.52 -1.97 -7.64
C LYS A 52 27.91 -3.25 -8.18
N PHE A 53 26.77 -3.18 -8.88
CA PHE A 53 26.13 -4.36 -9.48
C PHE A 53 27.08 -5.09 -10.45
N LYS A 54 27.84 -4.35 -11.29
CA LYS A 54 28.84 -4.95 -12.19
C LYS A 54 29.97 -5.69 -11.43
N LYS A 55 30.27 -5.25 -10.20
CA LYS A 55 31.30 -5.88 -9.35
C LYS A 55 30.75 -7.03 -8.48
N THR A 56 29.45 -7.09 -8.27
CA THR A 56 28.82 -8.15 -7.50
C THR A 56 28.88 -9.43 -8.33
N ARG A 57 29.45 -10.49 -7.74
CA ARG A 57 29.37 -11.83 -8.33
C ARG A 57 28.01 -12.41 -7.97
N ILE A 58 27.04 -12.24 -8.87
CA ILE A 58 25.74 -12.85 -8.75
C ILE A 58 25.91 -14.31 -9.21
N SER A 59 25.49 -15.29 -8.38
CA SER A 59 25.30 -16.66 -8.83
C SER A 59 24.33 -16.66 -10.01
N GLN A 60 24.35 -17.69 -10.84
CA GLN A 60 23.35 -17.78 -11.92
C GLN A 60 21.99 -18.08 -11.28
N PRO A 61 21.05 -17.11 -11.24
CA PRO A 61 19.78 -17.31 -10.58
C PRO A 61 18.81 -18.07 -11.48
N ASP A 62 17.84 -18.75 -10.87
CA ASP A 62 16.73 -19.40 -11.59
C ASP A 62 15.70 -18.38 -12.08
N ALA A 63 15.57 -17.23 -11.37
CA ALA A 63 14.64 -16.17 -11.71
C ALA A 63 15.15 -14.79 -11.20
N ILE A 64 14.76 -13.73 -11.89
CA ILE A 64 15.04 -12.33 -11.50
C ILE A 64 13.74 -11.64 -11.19
N ASN A 65 13.66 -11.01 -10.01
CA ASN A 65 12.49 -10.26 -9.57
C ASN A 65 12.82 -8.78 -9.40
N LEU A 66 12.19 -7.91 -10.19
CA LEU A 66 12.40 -6.46 -10.19
C LEU A 66 11.22 -5.73 -9.58
N HIS A 67 11.48 -4.63 -8.84
CA HIS A 67 10.44 -3.88 -8.13
C HIS A 67 10.33 -2.40 -8.54
N PHE A 68 11.41 -1.76 -8.97
CA PHE A 68 11.41 -0.33 -9.33
C PHE A 68 12.14 -0.08 -10.64
N ALA A 69 11.44 0.44 -11.64
CA ALA A 69 11.99 0.73 -12.95
C ALA A 69 13.23 1.65 -12.89
N LEU A 70 13.18 2.71 -12.06
CA LEU A 70 14.28 3.65 -11.90
C LEU A 70 15.61 2.99 -11.48
N TYR A 71 15.54 2.06 -10.52
CA TYR A 71 16.74 1.39 -9.99
C TYR A 71 17.13 0.15 -10.81
N SER A 72 16.18 -0.44 -11.52
CA SER A 72 16.43 -1.56 -12.42
C SER A 72 17.03 -1.10 -13.75
N PHE A 73 16.61 0.06 -14.28
CA PHE A 73 17.05 0.59 -15.58
C PHE A 73 18.58 0.57 -15.78
N PRO A 74 19.43 1.06 -14.84
CA PRO A 74 20.87 1.14 -15.06
C PRO A 74 21.58 -0.23 -15.09
N ILE A 75 20.91 -1.31 -14.75
CA ILE A 75 21.50 -2.66 -14.68
C ILE A 75 20.86 -3.66 -15.66
N MET A 76 19.87 -3.26 -16.44
CA MET A 76 19.13 -4.16 -17.31
C MET A 76 20.03 -4.91 -18.32
N ASP A 77 21.07 -4.26 -18.84
CA ASP A 77 22.04 -4.86 -19.76
C ASP A 77 23.09 -5.76 -19.07
N LEU A 78 23.18 -5.69 -17.76
CA LEU A 78 24.08 -6.49 -16.92
C LEU A 78 23.41 -7.75 -16.35
N LEU A 79 22.10 -7.87 -16.49
CA LEU A 79 21.38 -9.04 -16.00
C LEU A 79 21.76 -10.30 -16.78
N PRO A 80 21.84 -11.48 -16.13
CA PRO A 80 22.14 -12.75 -16.78
C PRO A 80 21.17 -13.03 -17.95
N LYS A 81 21.73 -13.52 -19.07
CA LYS A 81 20.93 -13.90 -20.24
C LYS A 81 20.27 -15.25 -20.03
N GLY A 82 19.05 -15.42 -20.55
CA GLY A 82 18.33 -16.68 -20.47
C GLY A 82 17.65 -16.97 -19.13
N VAL A 83 17.71 -16.01 -18.19
CA VAL A 83 16.99 -16.08 -16.91
C VAL A 83 15.71 -15.27 -17.02
N PRO A 84 14.54 -15.82 -16.62
CA PRO A 84 13.27 -15.10 -16.71
C PRO A 84 13.25 -13.89 -15.77
N ILE A 85 12.79 -12.77 -16.29
CA ILE A 85 12.69 -11.50 -15.55
C ILE A 85 11.22 -11.21 -15.26
N THR A 86 10.86 -11.18 -13.99
CA THR A 86 9.54 -10.77 -13.52
C THR A 86 9.60 -9.39 -12.90
N PHE A 87 8.67 -8.51 -13.28
CA PHE A 87 8.55 -7.16 -12.71
C PHE A 87 7.32 -7.05 -11.81
N ASN A 88 7.52 -6.62 -10.57
CA ASN A 88 6.41 -6.26 -9.68
C ASN A 88 6.01 -4.81 -9.92
N PHE A 89 4.85 -4.60 -10.50
CA PHE A 89 4.34 -3.29 -10.83
C PHE A 89 3.58 -2.69 -9.63
N HIS A 90 4.16 -1.68 -9.00
CA HIS A 90 3.60 -1.01 -7.82
C HIS A 90 2.79 0.25 -8.17
N GLY A 91 2.84 0.71 -9.41
CA GLY A 91 2.12 1.88 -9.89
C GLY A 91 2.82 2.57 -11.07
N PRO A 92 2.08 3.41 -11.82
CA PRO A 92 2.62 4.18 -12.94
C PRO A 92 3.35 5.42 -12.41
N TRP A 93 4.64 5.28 -12.08
CA TRP A 93 5.47 6.35 -11.49
C TRP A 93 5.42 7.68 -12.27
N ALA A 94 5.40 7.61 -13.61
CA ALA A 94 5.25 8.80 -14.45
C ALA A 94 3.90 9.50 -14.22
N SER A 95 2.80 8.75 -14.21
CA SER A 95 1.44 9.28 -14.05
C SER A 95 1.15 9.75 -12.62
N GLU A 96 1.66 9.06 -11.59
CA GLU A 96 1.57 9.50 -10.19
C GLU A 96 2.24 10.86 -10.01
N THR A 97 3.40 11.06 -10.64
CA THR A 97 4.11 12.36 -10.59
C THR A 97 3.31 13.48 -11.23
N GLN A 98 2.65 13.21 -12.34
CA GLN A 98 1.84 14.22 -13.02
C GLN A 98 0.71 14.75 -12.12
N GLN A 99 0.17 13.90 -11.23
CA GLN A 99 -0.88 14.32 -10.29
C GLN A 99 -0.35 15.00 -9.01
N GLU A 100 0.87 14.69 -8.61
CA GLU A 100 1.45 15.23 -7.37
C GLU A 100 2.21 16.56 -7.59
N THR A 101 2.53 16.95 -8.83
CA THR A 101 3.28 18.18 -9.13
C THR A 101 2.39 19.26 -9.75
N VAL A 102 2.35 20.42 -9.09
CA VAL A 102 1.56 21.61 -9.50
C VAL A 102 2.14 22.29 -10.76
N ASN A 103 3.42 22.09 -11.06
CA ASN A 103 4.08 22.65 -12.23
C ASN A 103 4.22 21.61 -13.35
N ASN A 104 3.86 22.04 -14.57
CA ASN A 104 3.84 21.23 -15.81
C ASN A 104 5.25 20.69 -16.16
N GLN A 105 5.67 19.64 -15.45
CA GLN A 105 6.97 18.99 -15.66
C GLN A 105 6.87 17.90 -16.73
N LEU A 106 6.29 18.22 -17.90
CA LEU A 106 6.14 17.28 -19.02
C LEU A 106 7.43 16.53 -19.36
N ILE A 107 8.56 17.21 -19.33
CA ILE A 107 9.89 16.60 -19.60
C ILE A 107 10.22 15.53 -18.54
N VAL A 108 9.90 15.77 -17.27
CA VAL A 108 10.14 14.80 -16.20
C VAL A 108 9.24 13.58 -16.36
N VAL A 109 7.97 13.80 -16.67
CA VAL A 109 6.99 12.73 -16.93
C VAL A 109 7.44 11.87 -18.13
N LEU A 110 7.84 12.51 -19.24
CA LEU A 110 8.36 11.80 -20.43
C LEU A 110 9.61 10.99 -20.13
N LYS A 111 10.58 11.55 -19.40
CA LYS A 111 11.80 10.82 -19.00
C LYS A 111 11.47 9.60 -18.13
N ARG A 112 10.56 9.75 -17.16
CA ARG A 112 10.10 8.63 -16.30
C ARG A 112 9.42 7.57 -17.15
N ARG A 113 8.55 7.97 -18.06
CA ARG A 113 7.86 7.06 -18.98
C ARG A 113 8.83 6.26 -19.85
N LEU A 114 9.88 6.90 -20.37
CA LEU A 114 10.90 6.22 -21.17
C LEU A 114 11.69 5.18 -20.35
N ILE A 115 12.04 5.51 -19.10
CA ILE A 115 12.71 4.57 -18.18
C ILE A 115 11.80 3.36 -17.89
N GLU A 116 10.54 3.59 -17.57
CA GLU A 116 9.56 2.54 -17.33
C GLU A 116 9.40 1.64 -18.55
N GLN A 117 9.12 2.24 -19.73
CA GLN A 117 8.92 1.48 -20.98
C GLN A 117 10.16 0.67 -21.36
N SER A 118 11.37 1.27 -21.26
CA SER A 118 12.61 0.58 -21.56
C SER A 118 12.87 -0.60 -20.62
N THR A 119 12.55 -0.46 -19.34
CA THR A 119 12.66 -1.54 -18.36
C THR A 119 11.63 -2.64 -18.65
N TYR A 120 10.35 -2.26 -18.86
CA TYR A 120 9.26 -3.22 -19.06
C TYR A 120 9.40 -4.02 -20.36
N ASN A 121 9.92 -3.44 -21.43
CA ASN A 121 10.16 -4.14 -22.69
C ASN A 121 11.13 -5.34 -22.57
N ARG A 122 11.92 -5.38 -21.50
CA ARG A 122 12.88 -6.48 -21.21
C ARG A 122 12.38 -7.50 -20.20
N CYS A 123 11.18 -7.31 -19.67
CA CYS A 123 10.58 -8.21 -18.71
C CYS A 123 9.71 -9.25 -19.41
N ASP A 124 9.80 -10.50 -18.92
CA ASP A 124 9.04 -11.62 -19.45
C ASP A 124 7.65 -11.67 -18.83
N ARG A 125 7.54 -11.31 -17.54
CA ARG A 125 6.32 -11.40 -16.74
C ARG A 125 6.15 -10.17 -15.85
N PHE A 126 4.89 -9.92 -15.49
CA PHE A 126 4.52 -8.83 -14.58
C PHE A 126 3.61 -9.37 -13.48
N ILE A 127 3.91 -9.03 -12.24
CA ILE A 127 2.99 -9.25 -11.13
C ILE A 127 2.36 -7.89 -10.78
N VAL A 128 1.04 -7.87 -10.73
CA VAL A 128 0.22 -6.73 -10.32
C VAL A 128 -0.67 -7.13 -9.16
N LEU A 129 -0.96 -6.20 -8.26
CA LEU A 129 -1.75 -6.49 -7.07
C LEU A 129 -3.27 -6.52 -7.34
N SER A 130 -3.71 -5.96 -8.50
CA SER A 130 -5.12 -5.84 -8.88
C SER A 130 -5.31 -5.85 -10.39
N LYS A 131 -6.52 -6.17 -10.84
CA LYS A 131 -6.93 -6.04 -12.26
C LYS A 131 -6.87 -4.58 -12.71
N ALA A 132 -7.21 -3.64 -11.82
CA ALA A 132 -7.10 -2.21 -12.10
C ALA A 132 -5.67 -1.82 -12.50
N PHE A 133 -4.65 -2.30 -11.79
CA PHE A 133 -3.25 -2.04 -12.15
C PHE A 133 -2.77 -2.85 -13.36
N GLY A 134 -3.31 -4.05 -13.56
CA GLY A 134 -3.13 -4.81 -14.81
C GLY A 134 -3.64 -4.05 -16.05
N ASN A 135 -4.81 -3.41 -15.95
CA ASN A 135 -5.36 -2.55 -17.01
C ASN A 135 -4.42 -1.37 -17.32
N ILE A 136 -3.81 -0.75 -16.30
CA ILE A 136 -2.84 0.33 -16.52
C ILE A 136 -1.62 -0.18 -17.30
N LEU A 137 -1.04 -1.31 -16.92
CA LEU A 137 0.07 -1.92 -17.67
C LEU A 137 -0.32 -2.23 -19.11
N HIS A 138 -1.47 -2.85 -19.30
CA HIS A 138 -1.95 -3.24 -20.63
C HIS A 138 -2.20 -2.01 -21.51
N GLN A 139 -2.98 -1.03 -21.01
CA GLN A 139 -3.41 0.11 -21.80
C GLN A 139 -2.33 1.17 -22.00
N GLN A 140 -1.60 1.50 -20.93
CA GLN A 140 -0.62 2.58 -20.98
C GLN A 140 0.74 2.11 -21.49
N TYR A 141 1.18 0.90 -21.15
CA TYR A 141 2.52 0.38 -21.49
C TYR A 141 2.48 -0.70 -22.56
N GLN A 142 1.31 -1.02 -23.11
CA GLN A 142 1.10 -2.00 -24.18
C GLN A 142 1.62 -3.41 -23.80
N ILE A 143 1.59 -3.75 -22.51
CA ILE A 143 1.99 -5.08 -22.06
C ILE A 143 0.85 -6.08 -22.34
N PRO A 144 1.10 -7.18 -23.05
CA PRO A 144 0.09 -8.20 -23.32
C PRO A 144 -0.44 -8.84 -22.02
N TRP A 145 -1.75 -9.12 -21.97
CA TRP A 145 -2.36 -9.74 -20.78
C TRP A 145 -1.75 -11.09 -20.41
N GLN A 146 -1.25 -11.84 -21.39
CA GLN A 146 -0.59 -13.14 -21.17
C GLN A 146 0.67 -13.03 -20.32
N LYS A 147 1.28 -11.85 -20.23
CA LYS A 147 2.43 -11.56 -19.38
C LYS A 147 2.06 -11.01 -18.01
N ILE A 148 0.78 -10.69 -17.76
CA ILE A 148 0.31 -10.03 -16.54
C ILE A 148 -0.33 -11.06 -15.61
N HIS A 149 0.23 -11.20 -14.41
CA HIS A 149 -0.27 -12.10 -13.37
C HIS A 149 -0.83 -11.24 -12.22
N ILE A 150 -2.12 -11.41 -11.93
CA ILE A 150 -2.76 -10.73 -10.81
C ILE A 150 -2.54 -11.57 -9.56
N ILE A 151 -1.74 -11.07 -8.65
CA ILE A 151 -1.49 -11.69 -7.33
C ILE A 151 -1.71 -10.63 -6.28
N PRO A 152 -2.71 -10.76 -5.40
CA PRO A 152 -3.01 -9.77 -4.38
C PRO A 152 -1.84 -9.60 -3.40
N GLY A 153 -1.84 -8.48 -2.69
CA GLY A 153 -0.91 -8.26 -1.59
C GLY A 153 -1.18 -9.21 -0.43
N GLY A 154 -0.13 -9.53 0.32
CA GLY A 154 -0.25 -10.34 1.53
C GLY A 154 -0.26 -9.51 2.81
N VAL A 155 -0.75 -10.10 3.90
CA VAL A 155 -0.68 -9.55 5.26
C VAL A 155 -0.02 -10.56 6.20
N ASN A 156 0.81 -10.05 7.11
CA ASN A 156 1.37 -10.87 8.19
C ASN A 156 0.30 -11.07 9.26
N ILE A 157 -0.37 -12.21 9.22
CA ILE A 157 -1.50 -12.55 10.10
C ILE A 157 -1.11 -12.74 11.58
N HIS A 158 0.18 -12.92 11.88
CA HIS A 158 0.68 -13.02 13.25
C HIS A 158 0.97 -11.64 13.85
N ARG A 159 1.35 -10.68 13.01
CA ARG A 159 1.53 -9.28 13.41
C ARG A 159 0.19 -8.54 13.49
N PHE A 160 -0.63 -8.69 12.45
CA PHE A 160 -1.96 -8.08 12.37
C PHE A 160 -3.01 -9.09 12.82
N GLN A 161 -3.37 -9.05 14.10
CA GLN A 161 -4.32 -9.98 14.70
C GLN A 161 -5.08 -9.28 15.85
N PRO A 162 -6.31 -9.72 16.16
CA PRO A 162 -7.14 -9.10 17.19
C PRO A 162 -6.77 -9.62 18.60
N ASN A 163 -5.59 -9.20 19.10
CA ASN A 163 -5.08 -9.65 20.40
C ASN A 163 -5.75 -8.97 21.59
N LEU A 164 -6.36 -7.81 21.37
CA LEU A 164 -7.00 -7.01 22.41
C LEU A 164 -8.43 -6.69 22.03
N SER A 165 -9.25 -6.45 23.04
CA SER A 165 -10.54 -5.80 22.82
C SER A 165 -10.34 -4.36 22.34
N PRO A 166 -11.32 -3.75 21.63
CA PRO A 166 -11.21 -2.35 21.23
C PRO A 166 -10.94 -1.41 22.40
N GLN A 167 -11.57 -1.63 23.55
CA GLN A 167 -11.39 -0.83 24.75
C GLN A 167 -9.96 -0.94 25.30
N ALA A 168 -9.41 -2.15 25.40
CA ALA A 168 -8.04 -2.34 25.86
C ALA A 168 -7.01 -1.70 24.90
N ALA A 169 -7.26 -1.78 23.60
CA ALA A 169 -6.41 -1.12 22.59
C ALA A 169 -6.49 0.42 22.73
N ARG A 170 -7.68 1.01 22.96
CA ARG A 170 -7.86 2.45 23.22
C ARG A 170 -7.10 2.90 24.46
N GLN A 171 -7.18 2.16 25.55
CA GLN A 171 -6.45 2.46 26.78
C GLN A 171 -4.92 2.48 26.56
N GLN A 172 -4.38 1.49 25.85
CA GLN A 172 -2.95 1.45 25.53
C GLN A 172 -2.49 2.61 24.64
N LEU A 173 -3.37 3.11 23.76
CA LEU A 173 -3.10 4.23 22.86
C LEU A 173 -3.42 5.60 23.48
N ASN A 174 -4.00 5.64 24.68
CA ASN A 174 -4.58 6.83 25.28
C ASN A 174 -5.60 7.53 24.37
N TRP A 175 -6.47 6.72 23.73
CA TRP A 175 -7.56 7.20 22.88
C TRP A 175 -8.88 7.27 23.67
N PRO A 176 -9.84 8.11 23.23
CA PRO A 176 -11.12 8.25 23.93
C PRO A 176 -11.89 6.93 23.93
N GLU A 177 -12.37 6.51 25.12
CA GLU A 177 -13.07 5.22 25.28
C GLU A 177 -14.53 5.29 24.80
N ASN A 178 -15.18 6.43 25.03
CA ASN A 178 -16.62 6.62 24.81
C ASN A 178 -16.94 7.37 23.49
N ARG A 179 -16.10 7.21 22.46
CA ARG A 179 -16.31 7.85 21.15
C ARG A 179 -16.35 6.79 20.04
N ARG A 180 -17.05 7.10 18.95
CA ARG A 180 -17.04 6.30 17.72
C ARG A 180 -15.76 6.57 16.96
N ILE A 181 -14.83 5.62 17.00
CA ILE A 181 -13.47 5.82 16.49
C ILE A 181 -13.37 5.34 15.04
N LEU A 182 -13.05 6.29 14.16
CA LEU A 182 -12.58 6.05 12.80
C LEU A 182 -11.06 6.12 12.75
N PHE A 183 -10.44 5.29 11.93
CA PHE A 183 -9.00 5.28 11.74
C PHE A 183 -8.62 5.32 10.27
N THR A 184 -7.53 6.02 9.94
CA THR A 184 -6.88 5.94 8.64
C THR A 184 -5.37 6.03 8.80
N SER A 185 -4.63 5.12 8.13
CA SER A 185 -3.16 5.11 8.09
C SER A 185 -2.70 5.34 6.67
N ARG A 186 -2.37 6.61 6.33
CA ARG A 186 -2.11 7.03 4.95
C ARG A 186 -1.10 8.15 4.85
N ARG A 187 -0.38 8.23 3.72
CA ARG A 187 0.40 9.43 3.39
C ARG A 187 -0.51 10.63 3.23
N LEU A 188 -0.11 11.80 3.72
CA LEU A 188 -0.89 13.04 3.60
C LEU A 188 -0.57 13.74 2.26
N VAL A 189 -1.10 13.17 1.17
CA VAL A 189 -0.93 13.64 -0.22
C VAL A 189 -2.28 13.68 -0.93
N GLN A 190 -2.41 14.50 -1.99
CA GLN A 190 -3.69 14.83 -2.64
C GLN A 190 -4.49 13.59 -3.07
N ARG A 191 -3.86 12.61 -3.73
CA ARG A 191 -4.54 11.40 -4.25
C ARG A 191 -5.15 10.50 -3.19
N VAL A 192 -4.79 10.68 -1.93
CA VAL A 192 -5.26 9.87 -0.80
C VAL A 192 -6.63 10.33 -0.28
N GLY A 193 -7.01 11.61 -0.47
CA GLY A 193 -8.35 12.09 -0.20
C GLY A 193 -8.68 12.34 1.28
N ILE A 194 -7.69 12.60 2.14
CA ILE A 194 -7.95 12.96 3.55
C ILE A 194 -8.81 14.23 3.65
N ASP A 195 -8.63 15.18 2.74
CA ASP A 195 -9.46 16.37 2.62
C ASP A 195 -10.95 16.03 2.41
N LYS A 196 -11.26 14.99 1.61
CA LYS A 196 -12.62 14.52 1.40
C LYS A 196 -13.18 13.81 2.63
N LEU A 197 -12.35 13.08 3.35
CA LEU A 197 -12.73 12.44 4.61
C LEU A 197 -13.05 13.49 5.69
N LEU A 198 -12.29 14.58 5.80
CA LEU A 198 -12.59 15.71 6.71
C LEU A 198 -13.91 16.39 6.35
N GLN A 199 -14.16 16.64 5.07
CA GLN A 199 -15.46 17.17 4.60
C GLN A 199 -16.61 16.21 4.95
N ALA A 200 -16.44 14.91 4.76
CA ALA A 200 -17.43 13.91 5.12
C ALA A 200 -17.70 13.88 6.63
N LEU A 201 -16.65 14.03 7.43
CA LEU A 201 -16.78 14.08 8.89
C LEU A 201 -17.59 15.31 9.34
N ALA A 202 -17.36 16.48 8.73
CA ALA A 202 -18.13 17.70 9.01
C ALA A 202 -19.62 17.53 8.67
N ILE A 203 -19.95 16.80 7.59
CA ILE A 203 -21.34 16.50 7.20
C ILE A 203 -22.04 15.63 8.25
N ILE A 204 -21.36 14.63 8.81
CA ILE A 204 -22.00 13.70 9.77
C ILE A 204 -21.95 14.16 11.22
N LYS A 205 -21.03 15.07 11.58
CA LYS A 205 -20.86 15.57 12.97
C LYS A 205 -22.15 16.04 13.64
N PRO A 206 -23.06 16.76 12.96
CA PRO A 206 -24.32 17.19 13.59
C PRO A 206 -25.23 16.04 14.06
N GLN A 207 -25.15 14.88 13.39
CA GLN A 207 -25.92 13.68 13.71
C GLN A 207 -25.16 12.72 14.64
N ILE A 208 -23.82 12.77 14.58
CA ILE A 208 -22.91 11.87 15.30
C ILE A 208 -21.79 12.71 15.95
N PRO A 209 -22.11 13.51 17.00
CA PRO A 209 -21.15 14.45 17.59
C PRO A 209 -19.99 13.76 18.31
N ASP A 210 -20.16 12.49 18.71
CA ASP A 210 -19.15 11.67 19.35
C ASP A 210 -18.20 10.95 18.38
N VAL A 211 -18.31 11.20 17.05
CA VAL A 211 -17.37 10.66 16.08
C VAL A 211 -15.97 11.23 16.30
N TRP A 212 -14.95 10.39 16.19
CA TRP A 212 -13.56 10.79 16.36
C TRP A 212 -12.68 10.07 15.32
N LEU A 213 -11.87 10.82 14.59
CA LEU A 213 -11.01 10.35 13.52
C LEU A 213 -9.53 10.44 13.92
N ALA A 214 -8.86 9.31 13.97
CA ALA A 214 -7.42 9.21 14.13
C ALA A 214 -6.73 9.09 12.76
N ILE A 215 -5.81 9.99 12.45
CA ILE A 215 -5.09 10.05 11.17
C ILE A 215 -3.61 9.77 11.43
N ALA A 216 -3.14 8.59 11.03
CA ALA A 216 -1.72 8.23 11.04
C ALA A 216 -1.09 8.49 9.67
N GLY A 217 0.11 9.07 9.67
CA GLY A 217 0.90 9.35 8.47
C GLY A 217 1.46 10.75 8.41
N ARG A 218 2.30 10.97 7.40
CA ARG A 218 2.96 12.25 7.11
C ARG A 218 2.85 12.57 5.62
N GLY A 219 2.99 13.84 5.26
CA GLY A 219 3.00 14.29 3.87
C GLY A 219 2.94 15.80 3.76
N TYR A 220 3.10 16.31 2.54
CA TYR A 220 3.17 17.74 2.27
C TYR A 220 1.85 18.48 2.54
N LEU A 221 0.71 17.78 2.59
CA LEU A 221 -0.59 18.38 2.91
C LEU A 221 -0.87 18.53 4.41
N GLN A 222 0.03 18.12 5.30
CA GLN A 222 -0.25 18.12 6.73
C GLN A 222 -0.74 19.45 7.26
N ALA A 223 -0.05 20.55 6.94
CA ALA A 223 -0.45 21.89 7.38
C ALA A 223 -1.81 22.32 6.80
N THR A 224 -2.05 22.06 5.51
CA THR A 224 -3.32 22.35 4.84
C THR A 224 -4.48 21.59 5.46
N LEU A 225 -4.31 20.31 5.76
CA LEU A 225 -5.34 19.47 6.39
C LEU A 225 -5.61 19.90 7.84
N GLN A 226 -4.59 20.32 8.58
CA GLN A 226 -4.77 20.87 9.92
C GLN A 226 -5.53 22.21 9.89
N GLN A 227 -5.29 23.04 8.88
CA GLN A 227 -6.05 24.26 8.68
C GLN A 227 -7.51 23.95 8.32
N GLN A 228 -7.75 22.97 7.44
CA GLN A 228 -9.10 22.51 7.08
C GLN A 228 -9.88 21.98 8.29
N VAL A 229 -9.22 21.30 9.23
CA VAL A 229 -9.85 20.85 10.49
C VAL A 229 -10.41 22.04 11.29
N LYS A 230 -9.66 23.15 11.38
CA LYS A 230 -10.12 24.37 12.05
C LYS A 230 -11.30 25.04 11.31
N GLU A 231 -11.17 25.15 9.98
CA GLU A 231 -12.22 25.77 9.13
C GLU A 231 -13.54 24.98 9.17
N LEU A 232 -13.47 23.66 9.40
CA LEU A 232 -14.61 22.76 9.54
C LEU A 232 -15.05 22.57 11.00
N GLU A 233 -14.42 23.27 11.96
CA GLU A 233 -14.69 23.16 13.40
C GLU A 233 -14.61 21.70 13.92
N LEU A 234 -13.56 20.95 13.50
CA LEU A 234 -13.37 19.53 13.80
C LEU A 234 -12.24 19.26 14.81
N GLU A 235 -11.72 20.29 15.51
CA GLU A 235 -10.56 20.16 16.41
C GLU A 235 -10.77 19.09 17.49
N ASP A 236 -11.97 18.96 18.03
CA ASP A 236 -12.33 17.96 19.04
C ASP A 236 -12.59 16.57 18.43
N ASN A 237 -12.76 16.47 17.11
CA ASN A 237 -13.14 15.25 16.40
C ASN A 237 -11.99 14.63 15.62
N VAL A 238 -10.86 15.33 15.44
CA VAL A 238 -9.74 14.85 14.60
C VAL A 238 -8.42 14.90 15.34
N LYS A 239 -7.67 13.80 15.29
CA LYS A 239 -6.32 13.69 15.83
C LYS A 239 -5.33 13.28 14.75
N PHE A 240 -4.35 14.14 14.46
CA PHE A 240 -3.20 13.77 13.65
C PHE A 240 -2.15 13.09 14.55
N LEU A 241 -1.83 11.83 14.25
CA LEU A 241 -0.89 11.02 15.03
C LEU A 241 0.55 11.15 14.51
N GLY A 242 0.72 11.69 13.28
CA GLY A 242 2.02 11.66 12.62
C GLY A 242 2.44 10.25 12.22
N PHE A 243 3.74 9.97 12.29
CA PHE A 243 4.25 8.61 12.07
C PHE A 243 3.87 7.72 13.26
N LEU A 244 3.13 6.67 12.99
CA LEU A 244 2.79 5.67 13.99
C LEU A 244 3.82 4.53 13.93
N PRO A 245 4.49 4.20 15.05
CA PRO A 245 5.42 3.09 15.08
C PRO A 245 4.77 1.77 14.68
N ASP A 246 5.53 0.92 14.04
CA ASP A 246 5.08 -0.38 13.51
C ASP A 246 4.37 -1.27 14.54
N ALA A 247 4.80 -1.23 15.81
CA ALA A 247 4.18 -1.98 16.90
C ALA A 247 2.80 -1.43 17.32
N GLN A 248 2.53 -0.13 17.08
CA GLN A 248 1.27 0.52 17.43
C GLN A 248 0.21 0.43 16.31
N LEU A 249 0.62 0.15 15.08
CA LEU A 249 -0.30 0.09 13.95
C LEU A 249 -1.40 -0.98 14.11
N PRO A 250 -1.09 -2.23 14.52
CA PRO A 250 -2.13 -3.22 14.81
C PRO A 250 -3.07 -2.79 15.95
N LEU A 251 -2.56 -2.11 16.97
CA LEU A 251 -3.38 -1.59 18.07
C LEU A 251 -4.35 -0.52 17.59
N ALA A 252 -3.90 0.37 16.67
CA ALA A 252 -4.74 1.42 16.11
C ALA A 252 -5.91 0.84 15.28
N TYR A 253 -5.66 -0.21 14.50
CA TYR A 253 -6.74 -0.94 13.83
C TYR A 253 -7.71 -1.55 14.84
N GLN A 254 -7.23 -2.25 15.87
CA GLN A 254 -8.08 -2.88 16.88
C GLN A 254 -8.93 -1.87 17.67
N ALA A 255 -8.39 -0.68 17.97
CA ALA A 255 -9.05 0.40 18.70
C ALA A 255 -10.22 1.02 17.92
N ALA A 256 -10.16 0.98 16.58
CA ALA A 256 -11.16 1.59 15.72
C ALA A 256 -12.41 0.71 15.55
N GLU A 257 -13.55 1.35 15.32
CA GLU A 257 -14.78 0.70 14.87
C GLU A 257 -14.76 0.47 13.37
N LEU A 258 -14.14 1.38 12.64
CA LEU A 258 -14.04 1.35 11.19
C LEU A 258 -12.74 2.00 10.71
N THR A 259 -12.05 1.36 9.79
CA THR A 259 -10.96 2.00 9.03
C THR A 259 -11.55 2.64 7.77
N VAL A 260 -11.06 3.82 7.39
CA VAL A 260 -11.55 4.54 6.20
C VAL A 260 -10.43 4.76 5.19
N MET A 261 -10.68 4.38 3.95
CA MET A 261 -9.76 4.49 2.82
C MET A 261 -10.35 5.43 1.74
N PRO A 262 -10.16 6.76 1.86
CA PRO A 262 -10.88 7.75 1.04
C PRO A 262 -10.16 8.09 -0.27
N SER A 263 -9.35 7.17 -0.81
CA SER A 263 -8.49 7.40 -1.98
C SER A 263 -9.27 8.00 -3.16
N GLN A 264 -8.61 8.93 -3.87
CA GLN A 264 -9.17 9.64 -5.04
C GLN A 264 -8.60 9.11 -6.36
N ALA A 265 -7.38 8.56 -6.33
CA ALA A 265 -6.71 8.04 -7.54
C ALA A 265 -5.55 7.09 -7.18
N PHE A 266 -5.13 6.27 -8.16
CA PHE A 266 -3.93 5.41 -8.14
C PHE A 266 -3.74 4.59 -6.86
N GLU A 267 -4.79 3.91 -6.43
CA GLU A 267 -4.67 2.91 -5.36
C GLU A 267 -4.47 1.52 -5.99
N GLY A 268 -3.26 0.97 -5.81
CA GLY A 268 -2.89 -0.29 -6.45
C GLY A 268 -3.64 -1.48 -5.89
N PHE A 269 -3.84 -1.47 -4.57
CA PHE A 269 -4.49 -2.58 -3.87
C PHE A 269 -5.17 -2.12 -2.59
N GLY A 270 -4.43 -1.46 -1.70
CA GLY A 270 -4.90 -1.04 -0.39
C GLY A 270 -4.47 -2.03 0.71
N LEU A 271 -3.15 -2.18 0.93
CA LEU A 271 -2.62 -3.05 1.99
C LEU A 271 -3.25 -2.75 3.35
N ALA A 272 -3.53 -1.49 3.65
CA ALA A 272 -4.20 -1.08 4.88
C ALA A 272 -5.60 -1.71 5.05
N ILE A 273 -6.28 -2.09 3.96
CA ILE A 273 -7.56 -2.81 4.04
C ILE A 273 -7.32 -4.18 4.63
N ILE A 274 -6.41 -4.96 4.08
CA ILE A 274 -6.16 -6.33 4.55
C ILE A 274 -5.50 -6.36 5.93
N GLU A 275 -4.70 -5.36 6.29
CA GLU A 275 -4.15 -5.19 7.64
C GLU A 275 -5.26 -4.93 8.66
N SER A 276 -6.20 -4.04 8.34
CA SER A 276 -7.36 -3.73 9.17
C SER A 276 -8.28 -4.94 9.35
N LEU A 277 -8.64 -5.61 8.24
CA LEU A 277 -9.45 -6.83 8.27
C LEU A 277 -8.76 -7.93 9.08
N ALA A 278 -7.44 -8.08 8.95
CA ALA A 278 -6.67 -9.04 9.73
C ALA A 278 -6.71 -8.74 11.24
N CYS A 279 -6.79 -7.47 11.63
CA CYS A 279 -7.03 -7.05 13.02
C CYS A 279 -8.51 -7.14 13.44
N GLY A 280 -9.39 -7.65 12.59
CA GLY A 280 -10.83 -7.77 12.86
C GLY A 280 -11.59 -6.47 12.68
N THR A 281 -11.03 -5.43 12.10
CA THR A 281 -11.70 -4.13 11.93
C THR A 281 -12.19 -3.97 10.49
N PRO A 282 -13.50 -3.75 10.29
CA PRO A 282 -14.08 -3.51 8.97
C PRO A 282 -13.51 -2.25 8.34
N VAL A 283 -13.58 -2.15 7.00
CA VAL A 283 -12.99 -1.05 6.24
C VAL A 283 -13.99 -0.48 5.26
N LEU A 284 -14.23 0.82 5.33
CA LEU A 284 -14.93 1.56 4.28
C LEU A 284 -13.94 2.10 3.27
N CYS A 285 -14.15 1.85 1.98
CA CYS A 285 -13.30 2.41 0.92
C CYS A 285 -14.10 3.12 -0.17
N THR A 286 -13.43 4.01 -0.89
CA THR A 286 -13.93 4.59 -2.14
C THR A 286 -13.73 3.59 -3.30
N PRO A 287 -14.49 3.70 -4.42
CA PRO A 287 -14.43 2.77 -5.55
C PRO A 287 -13.21 3.05 -6.45
N ILE A 288 -12.02 3.20 -5.88
CA ILE A 288 -10.80 3.59 -6.59
C ILE A 288 -9.80 2.43 -6.66
N GLY A 289 -9.27 2.20 -7.85
CA GLY A 289 -8.17 1.25 -8.09
C GLY A 289 -8.52 -0.19 -7.72
N GLY A 290 -7.62 -0.86 -7.00
CA GLY A 290 -7.77 -2.25 -6.58
C GLY A 290 -8.58 -2.45 -5.29
N MET A 291 -8.95 -1.39 -4.56
CA MET A 291 -9.69 -1.52 -3.30
C MET A 291 -11.04 -2.25 -3.42
N PRO A 292 -11.87 -1.95 -4.46
CA PRO A 292 -13.11 -2.70 -4.67
C PRO A 292 -12.88 -4.19 -4.92
N GLU A 293 -11.76 -4.57 -5.49
CA GLU A 293 -11.45 -5.99 -5.78
C GLU A 293 -11.24 -6.81 -4.49
N ILE A 294 -10.86 -6.15 -3.38
CA ILE A 294 -10.77 -6.77 -2.06
C ILE A 294 -12.14 -6.89 -1.42
N LEU A 295 -12.93 -5.81 -1.43
CA LEU A 295 -14.15 -5.72 -0.61
C LEU A 295 -15.40 -6.24 -1.33
N SER A 296 -15.49 -6.15 -2.67
CA SER A 296 -16.69 -6.61 -3.39
C SER A 296 -17.05 -8.09 -3.16
N PRO A 297 -16.07 -9.04 -3.10
CA PRO A 297 -16.39 -10.43 -2.80
C PRO A 297 -16.77 -10.69 -1.32
N PHE A 298 -16.43 -9.76 -0.43
CA PHE A 298 -16.63 -9.90 1.02
C PHE A 298 -17.86 -9.13 1.51
N SER A 299 -17.89 -7.83 1.24
CA SER A 299 -18.98 -6.95 1.65
C SER A 299 -19.02 -5.71 0.74
N PRO A 300 -19.76 -5.75 -0.38
CA PRO A 300 -19.86 -4.64 -1.33
C PRO A 300 -20.43 -3.36 -0.70
N ASP A 301 -21.20 -3.48 0.38
CA ASP A 301 -21.74 -2.35 1.12
C ASP A 301 -20.68 -1.49 1.82
N LEU A 302 -19.48 -2.01 2.00
CA LEU A 302 -18.33 -1.28 2.51
C LEU A 302 -17.57 -0.48 1.41
N ILE A 303 -18.17 -0.32 0.24
CA ILE A 303 -17.67 0.51 -0.84
C ILE A 303 -18.63 1.69 -1.05
N THR A 304 -18.11 2.91 -1.06
CA THR A 304 -18.91 4.10 -1.33
C THR A 304 -19.34 4.15 -2.81
N THR A 305 -20.41 4.87 -3.10
CA THR A 305 -20.90 5.05 -4.49
C THR A 305 -19.97 5.91 -5.35
N SER A 306 -19.19 6.79 -4.72
CA SER A 306 -18.15 7.61 -5.37
C SER A 306 -17.08 8.02 -4.35
N SER A 307 -16.01 8.67 -4.82
CA SER A 307 -14.96 9.22 -3.94
C SER A 307 -15.27 10.62 -3.40
N ALA A 308 -16.46 11.17 -3.65
CA ALA A 308 -16.88 12.48 -3.17
C ALA A 308 -17.22 12.43 -1.66
N ALA A 309 -16.98 13.55 -0.98
CA ALA A 309 -17.25 13.67 0.46
C ALA A 309 -18.71 13.33 0.86
N PRO A 310 -19.76 13.74 0.13
CA PRO A 310 -21.13 13.33 0.46
C PRO A 310 -21.37 11.83 0.42
N ALA A 311 -20.80 11.11 -0.55
CA ALA A 311 -20.94 9.66 -0.65
C ALA A 311 -20.21 8.93 0.50
N ILE A 312 -19.04 9.44 0.92
CA ILE A 312 -18.32 8.96 2.10
C ILE A 312 -19.16 9.21 3.36
N ALA A 313 -19.71 10.43 3.50
CA ALA A 313 -20.54 10.83 4.64
C ALA A 313 -21.80 9.98 4.77
N GLU A 314 -22.53 9.77 3.68
CA GLU A 314 -23.74 8.94 3.64
C GLU A 314 -23.44 7.53 4.16
N LYS A 315 -22.39 6.89 3.64
CA LYS A 315 -22.04 5.53 4.03
C LYS A 315 -21.55 5.46 5.48
N LEU A 316 -20.75 6.43 5.94
CA LEU A 316 -20.32 6.54 7.33
C LEU A 316 -21.53 6.68 8.27
N ALA A 317 -22.50 7.54 7.94
CA ALA A 317 -23.70 7.71 8.75
C ALA A 317 -24.52 6.43 8.83
N GLN A 318 -24.74 5.76 7.70
CA GLN A 318 -25.45 4.47 7.67
C GLN A 318 -24.81 3.42 8.59
N ILE A 319 -23.47 3.31 8.55
CA ILE A 319 -22.72 2.36 9.37
C ILE A 319 -22.77 2.76 10.85
N LEU A 320 -22.42 4.00 11.17
CA LEU A 320 -22.27 4.46 12.56
C LEU A 320 -23.61 4.58 13.32
N LEU A 321 -24.71 4.79 12.60
CA LEU A 321 -26.06 4.78 13.19
C LEU A 321 -26.69 3.39 13.25
N GLY A 322 -26.02 2.35 12.72
CA GLY A 322 -26.54 0.98 12.71
C GLY A 322 -27.60 0.71 11.65
N ASN A 323 -27.76 1.62 10.66
CA ASN A 323 -28.71 1.47 9.57
C ASN A 323 -28.20 0.56 8.45
N LEU A 324 -26.92 0.20 8.50
CA LEU A 324 -26.27 -0.73 7.58
C LEU A 324 -25.56 -1.82 8.39
N SER A 325 -25.90 -3.08 8.12
CA SER A 325 -25.20 -4.23 8.72
C SER A 325 -23.83 -4.40 8.08
N ILE A 326 -22.78 -4.44 8.89
CA ILE A 326 -21.41 -4.66 8.46
C ILE A 326 -20.89 -6.00 8.98
N PRO A 327 -19.88 -6.61 8.34
CA PRO A 327 -19.30 -7.87 8.81
C PRO A 327 -18.78 -7.76 10.25
N SER A 328 -18.91 -8.85 11.00
CA SER A 328 -18.36 -8.96 12.34
C SER A 328 -16.82 -8.93 12.31
N ARG A 329 -16.21 -8.61 13.45
CA ARG A 329 -14.75 -8.62 13.61
C ARG A 329 -14.14 -9.98 13.27
N GLU A 330 -14.81 -11.06 13.67
CA GLU A 330 -14.41 -12.42 13.38
C GLU A 330 -14.48 -12.71 11.87
N SER A 331 -15.55 -12.31 11.19
CA SER A 331 -15.69 -12.45 9.72
C SER A 331 -14.61 -11.67 8.96
N CYS A 332 -14.28 -10.45 9.42
CA CYS A 332 -13.18 -9.66 8.86
C CYS A 332 -11.85 -10.40 8.96
N ARG A 333 -11.53 -10.90 10.16
CA ARG A 333 -10.32 -11.68 10.43
C ARG A 333 -10.24 -12.92 9.54
N GLN A 334 -11.29 -13.73 9.52
CA GLN A 334 -11.33 -14.97 8.76
C GLN A 334 -11.16 -14.71 7.26
N TYR A 335 -11.80 -13.67 6.73
CA TYR A 335 -11.64 -13.30 5.33
C TYR A 335 -10.19 -12.92 5.00
N ALA A 336 -9.54 -12.12 5.84
CA ALA A 336 -8.14 -11.74 5.63
C ALA A 336 -7.19 -12.96 5.67
N VAL A 337 -7.35 -13.84 6.66
CA VAL A 337 -6.54 -15.06 6.82
C VAL A 337 -6.68 -15.99 5.62
N ASN A 338 -7.91 -16.22 5.18
CA ASN A 338 -8.18 -17.17 4.10
C ASN A 338 -7.68 -16.69 2.73
N ASN A 339 -7.62 -15.38 2.49
CA ASN A 339 -7.36 -14.86 1.16
C ASN A 339 -6.01 -14.15 1.01
N PHE A 340 -5.44 -13.59 2.10
CA PHE A 340 -4.31 -12.66 2.04
C PHE A 340 -3.15 -13.03 2.96
N ASP A 341 -3.12 -14.21 3.56
CA ASP A 341 -1.95 -14.66 4.32
C ASP A 341 -0.72 -14.72 3.41
N TRP A 342 0.36 -14.07 3.84
CA TRP A 342 1.62 -14.04 3.12
C TRP A 342 2.16 -15.43 2.74
N GLN A 343 1.90 -16.47 3.54
CA GLN A 343 2.33 -17.82 3.20
C GLN A 343 1.72 -18.31 1.88
N GLN A 344 0.43 -18.07 1.69
CA GLN A 344 -0.29 -18.43 0.47
C GLN A 344 0.11 -17.53 -0.71
N ILE A 345 0.25 -16.21 -0.46
CA ILE A 345 0.63 -15.24 -1.49
C ILE A 345 2.04 -15.51 -2.00
N ALA A 346 2.99 -15.78 -1.12
CA ALA A 346 4.38 -16.07 -1.50
C ALA A 346 4.48 -17.31 -2.41
N GLN A 347 3.67 -18.35 -2.17
CA GLN A 347 3.63 -19.53 -3.05
C GLN A 347 3.10 -19.18 -4.45
N LYS A 348 2.08 -18.30 -4.56
CA LYS A 348 1.57 -17.81 -5.86
C LYS A 348 2.66 -17.01 -6.60
N VAL A 349 3.36 -16.12 -5.90
CA VAL A 349 4.48 -15.35 -6.47
C VAL A 349 5.59 -16.30 -6.92
N ARG A 350 6.01 -17.23 -6.08
CA ARG A 350 7.06 -18.22 -6.41
C ARG A 350 6.75 -18.99 -7.71
N ARG A 351 5.51 -19.43 -7.89
CA ARG A 351 5.10 -20.12 -9.13
C ARG A 351 5.29 -19.24 -10.36
N VAL A 352 4.98 -17.96 -10.27
CA VAL A 352 5.17 -17.02 -11.40
C VAL A 352 6.65 -16.75 -11.64
N LEU A 353 7.48 -16.67 -10.60
CA LEU A 353 8.91 -16.44 -10.74
C LEU A 353 9.60 -17.59 -11.48
N LEU A 354 9.23 -18.84 -11.16
CA LEU A 354 9.89 -20.05 -11.65
C LEU A 354 9.19 -20.69 -12.88
N ALA A 355 8.04 -20.18 -13.33
CA ALA A 355 7.36 -20.67 -14.53
C ALA A 355 8.11 -20.26 -15.79
#